data_644d37db1d9702c8a69b30983132b04a
#
_entry.id   644d37db1d9702c8a69b30983132b04a
#
_cell.length_a   1.000
_cell.length_b   1.000
_cell.length_c   1.000
_cell.angle_alpha   90.00
_cell.angle_beta   90.00
_cell.angle_gamma   90.00
#
_symmetry.space_group_name_H-M   'P 1'
#
loop_
_entity.id
_entity.type
_entity.pdbx_description
1 polymer ?
#
loop_
_entity_poly.entity_id
_entity_poly.type
_entity_poly.pdbx_seq_one_letter_code
_entity_poly.pdbx_strand_id
1 'polypeptide(L)'
;MKKFWALFFYFWPTVALYACWIAPSRGWWFPGPPMSRTGVQIDGLFNLILIIVAVAFVGTQYALRYVLWKGATKGSDSKALFSHGSHKLEIVWTIVPSFILVFISLSQLDVLAEIRVISKFPEKATKIAEVTARQFEWRIRYPKPGTELTTEENPGDLFFVNELHVPTGRPVIINLR
;
A
#
# COMPACT_ATOMS: atom_id res chain seq x y z
N MET A 1 26.57 7.33 -27.39
CA MET A 1 25.25 6.82 -26.94
C MET A 1 25.32 5.81 -25.79
N LYS A 2 26.21 4.79 -25.79
CA LYS A 2 26.27 3.74 -24.74
C LYS A 2 26.52 4.27 -23.32
N LYS A 3 27.45 5.23 -23.14
CA LYS A 3 27.75 5.86 -21.84
C LYS A 3 26.62 6.76 -21.36
N PHE A 4 25.86 7.37 -22.25
CA PHE A 4 24.70 8.19 -21.91
C PHE A 4 23.65 7.39 -21.15
N TRP A 5 23.27 6.21 -21.62
CA TRP A 5 22.30 5.36 -20.96
C TRP A 5 22.76 4.88 -19.58
N ALA A 6 24.04 4.56 -19.42
CA ALA A 6 24.59 4.20 -18.12
C ALA A 6 24.54 5.36 -17.11
N LEU A 7 24.74 6.60 -17.57
CA LEU A 7 24.59 7.79 -16.74
C LEU A 7 23.12 8.09 -16.44
N PHE A 8 22.21 7.89 -17.40
CA PHE A 8 20.78 8.05 -17.21
C PHE A 8 20.26 7.13 -16.11
N PHE A 9 20.59 5.83 -16.13
CA PHE A 9 20.22 4.86 -15.12
C PHE A 9 20.95 5.02 -13.77
N TYR A 10 21.85 5.94 -13.66
CA TYR A 10 22.41 6.40 -12.39
C TYR A 10 21.66 7.62 -11.86
N PHE A 11 21.50 8.62 -12.70
CA PHE A 11 20.94 9.90 -12.31
C PHE A 11 19.45 9.81 -11.96
N TRP A 12 18.66 9.15 -12.81
CA TRP A 12 17.22 9.06 -12.64
C TRP A 12 16.78 8.39 -11.32
N PRO A 13 17.29 7.22 -10.93
CA PRO A 13 16.94 6.63 -9.64
C PRO A 13 17.37 7.48 -8.45
N THR A 14 18.49 8.18 -8.56
CA THR A 14 18.97 9.08 -7.51
C THR A 14 18.02 10.27 -7.32
N VAL A 15 17.54 10.86 -8.43
CA VAL A 15 16.52 11.93 -8.39
C VAL A 15 15.20 11.41 -7.83
N ALA A 16 14.77 10.21 -8.25
CA ALA A 16 13.54 9.59 -7.73
C ALA A 16 13.63 9.32 -6.22
N LEU A 17 14.75 8.80 -5.72
CA LEU A 17 14.99 8.62 -4.29
C LEU A 17 14.95 9.94 -3.52
N TYR A 18 15.58 10.97 -4.06
CA TYR A 18 15.56 12.30 -3.44
C TYR A 18 14.15 12.88 -3.40
N ALA A 19 13.38 12.73 -4.48
CA ALA A 19 11.97 13.13 -4.51
C ALA A 19 11.13 12.35 -3.49
N CYS A 20 11.31 11.03 -3.38
CA CYS A 20 10.65 10.19 -2.38
C CYS A 20 11.04 10.59 -0.94
N TRP A 21 12.27 11.01 -0.71
CA TRP A 21 12.73 11.48 0.60
C TRP A 21 12.04 12.78 1.02
N ILE A 22 11.86 13.71 0.08
CA ILE A 22 11.24 15.00 0.36
C ILE A 22 9.71 14.93 0.37
N ALA A 23 9.11 14.02 -0.39
CA ALA A 23 7.67 13.92 -0.59
C ALA A 23 6.85 13.92 0.72
N PRO A 24 7.19 13.15 1.78
CA PRO A 24 6.45 13.18 3.03
C PRO A 24 6.46 14.54 3.72
N SER A 25 7.62 15.21 3.76
CA SER A 25 7.77 16.52 4.41
C SER A 25 7.04 17.64 3.65
N ARG A 26 6.77 17.43 2.36
CA ARG A 26 6.04 18.37 1.50
C ARG A 26 4.57 18.01 1.34
N GLY A 27 4.11 16.91 1.93
CA GLY A 27 2.75 16.43 1.77
C GLY A 27 2.42 15.95 0.34
N TRP A 28 3.43 15.59 -0.47
CA TRP A 28 3.23 15.10 -1.82
C TRP A 28 2.75 13.65 -1.80
N TRP A 29 1.54 13.39 -2.33
CA TRP A 29 0.96 12.07 -2.55
C TRP A 29 0.88 11.14 -1.32
N PHE A 30 1.29 11.61 -0.16
CA PHE A 30 1.17 10.85 1.07
C PHE A 30 -0.16 11.16 1.77
N PRO A 31 -0.80 10.15 2.35
CA PRO A 31 -1.96 10.39 3.19
C PRO A 31 -1.61 11.32 4.35
N GLY A 32 -2.57 12.09 4.80
CA GLY A 32 -2.41 12.92 5.99
C GLY A 32 -2.12 12.06 7.24
N PRO A 33 -1.90 12.68 8.40
CA PRO A 33 -1.63 11.94 9.63
C PRO A 33 -2.79 10.98 9.96
N PRO A 34 -2.49 9.76 10.41
CA PRO A 34 -3.49 8.77 10.71
C PRO A 34 -4.41 9.24 11.85
N MET A 35 -5.72 9.16 11.65
CA MET A 35 -6.71 9.60 12.62
C MET A 35 -7.20 8.47 13.53
N SER A 36 -6.75 7.24 13.32
CA SER A 36 -7.17 6.08 14.10
C SER A 36 -5.98 5.15 14.39
N ARG A 37 -6.13 4.29 15.42
CA ARG A 37 -5.14 3.28 15.76
C ARG A 37 -4.88 2.34 14.57
N THR A 38 -5.93 1.89 13.93
CA THR A 38 -5.85 1.03 12.73
C THR A 38 -5.19 1.77 11.56
N GLY A 39 -5.42 3.08 11.42
CA GLY A 39 -4.76 3.92 10.43
C GLY A 39 -3.23 3.91 10.59
N VAL A 40 -2.73 3.99 11.82
CA VAL A 40 -1.27 3.89 12.09
C VAL A 40 -0.69 2.55 11.62
N GLN A 41 -1.42 1.46 11.83
CA GLN A 41 -0.99 0.13 11.38
C GLN A 41 -0.99 0.01 9.85
N ILE A 42 -2.02 0.54 9.20
CA ILE A 42 -2.11 0.57 7.73
C ILE A 42 -0.96 1.41 7.13
N ASP A 43 -0.67 2.57 7.71
CA ASP A 43 0.45 3.41 7.26
C ASP A 43 1.79 2.72 7.47
N GLY A 44 1.94 1.95 8.56
CA GLY A 44 3.11 1.10 8.79
C GLY A 44 3.32 0.06 7.70
N LEU A 45 2.25 -0.64 7.30
CA LEU A 45 2.29 -1.61 6.19
C LEU A 45 2.57 -0.93 4.84
N PHE A 46 1.95 0.22 4.61
CA PHE A 46 2.20 1.01 3.40
C PHE A 46 3.68 1.40 3.28
N ASN A 47 4.27 1.92 4.36
CA ASN A 47 5.68 2.30 4.40
C ASN A 47 6.60 1.08 4.21
N LEU A 48 6.28 -0.07 4.81
CA LEU A 48 7.02 -1.31 4.61
C LEU A 48 7.05 -1.72 3.14
N ILE A 49 5.89 -1.75 2.49
CA ILE A 49 5.76 -2.09 1.07
C ILE A 49 6.52 -1.08 0.21
N LEU A 50 6.39 0.21 0.51
CA LEU A 50 7.08 1.28 -0.21
C LEU A 50 8.60 1.12 -0.15
N ILE A 51 9.16 0.79 1.02
CA ILE A 51 10.59 0.54 1.20
C ILE A 51 11.02 -0.67 0.37
N ILE A 52 10.29 -1.78 0.42
CA ILE A 52 10.61 -2.99 -0.36
C ILE A 52 10.62 -2.68 -1.86
N VAL A 53 9.59 -1.99 -2.34
CA VAL A 53 9.49 -1.60 -3.76
C VAL A 53 10.61 -0.63 -4.15
N ALA A 54 10.93 0.34 -3.30
CA ALA A 54 12.02 1.28 -3.54
C ALA A 54 13.38 0.56 -3.63
N VAL A 55 13.66 -0.38 -2.72
CA VAL A 55 14.89 -1.18 -2.75
C VAL A 55 14.98 -2.02 -4.02
N ALA A 56 13.90 -2.69 -4.42
CA ALA A 56 13.84 -3.46 -5.67
C ALA A 56 14.04 -2.57 -6.90
N PHE A 57 13.37 -1.42 -6.95
CA PHE A 57 13.51 -0.45 -8.04
C PHE A 57 14.95 0.04 -8.16
N VAL A 58 15.53 0.51 -7.07
CA VAL A 58 16.91 1.03 -7.06
C VAL A 58 17.91 -0.06 -7.42
N GLY A 59 17.75 -1.25 -6.85
CA GLY A 59 18.60 -2.41 -7.14
C GLY A 59 18.60 -2.77 -8.64
N THR A 60 17.42 -2.82 -9.26
CA THR A 60 17.30 -3.10 -10.70
C THR A 60 17.91 -2.00 -11.57
N GLN A 61 17.72 -0.71 -11.21
CA GLN A 61 18.30 0.40 -11.97
C GLN A 61 19.83 0.41 -11.89
N TYR A 62 20.40 0.16 -10.72
CA TYR A 62 21.85 0.09 -10.57
C TYR A 62 22.46 -1.17 -11.22
N ALA A 63 21.76 -2.31 -11.18
CA ALA A 63 22.17 -3.49 -11.92
C ALA A 63 22.21 -3.22 -13.42
N LEU A 64 21.18 -2.57 -13.97
CA LEU A 64 21.11 -2.17 -15.37
C LEU A 64 22.25 -1.19 -15.74
N ARG A 65 22.48 -0.18 -14.89
CA ARG A 65 23.64 0.72 -15.04
C ARG A 65 24.96 -0.05 -15.13
N TYR A 66 25.18 -1.01 -14.23
CA TYR A 66 26.40 -1.80 -14.20
C TYR A 66 26.63 -2.56 -15.51
N VAL A 67 25.60 -3.24 -16.01
CA VAL A 67 25.64 -3.99 -17.26
C VAL A 67 25.94 -3.07 -18.45
N LEU A 68 25.23 -1.95 -18.53
CA LEU A 68 25.42 -0.96 -19.61
C LEU A 68 26.81 -0.33 -19.57
N TRP A 69 27.30 0.00 -18.39
CA TRP A 69 28.64 0.57 -18.23
C TRP A 69 29.72 -0.43 -18.66
N LYS A 70 29.62 -1.67 -18.16
CA LYS A 70 30.57 -2.74 -18.52
C LYS A 70 30.55 -3.06 -20.04
N GLY A 71 29.36 -3.03 -20.65
CA GLY A 71 29.23 -3.18 -22.11
C GLY A 71 29.75 -1.99 -22.91
N ALA A 72 29.69 -0.76 -22.33
CA ALA A 72 30.19 0.43 -23.00
C ALA A 72 31.72 0.57 -22.96
N THR A 73 32.36 -0.04 -21.96
CA THR A 73 33.84 -0.03 -21.80
C THR A 73 34.55 -1.13 -22.59
N LYS A 74 33.83 -2.16 -23.06
CA LYS A 74 34.39 -3.15 -23.99
C LYS A 74 34.58 -2.53 -25.37
N GLY A 75 35.74 -2.76 -26.00
CA GLY A 75 36.07 -2.26 -27.34
C GLY A 75 35.06 -2.74 -28.40
N SER A 76 35.00 -2.02 -29.53
CA SER A 76 34.08 -2.33 -30.64
C SER A 76 34.29 -3.72 -31.24
N ASP A 77 35.45 -4.29 -31.07
CA ASP A 77 35.84 -5.61 -31.65
C ASP A 77 35.52 -6.79 -30.70
N SER A 78 34.98 -6.54 -29.50
CA SER A 78 34.59 -7.61 -28.62
C SER A 78 33.31 -8.29 -29.13
N LYS A 79 33.45 -9.55 -29.58
CA LYS A 79 32.31 -10.38 -29.97
C LYS A 79 31.43 -10.66 -28.74
N ALA A 80 30.12 -10.56 -28.93
CA ALA A 80 29.17 -10.96 -27.89
C ALA A 80 29.29 -12.49 -27.70
N LEU A 81 29.42 -12.90 -26.43
CA LEU A 81 29.30 -14.31 -26.06
C LEU A 81 27.82 -14.67 -26.01
N PHE A 82 27.45 -15.69 -26.76
CA PHE A 82 26.12 -16.26 -26.67
C PHE A 82 25.99 -17.02 -25.36
N SER A 83 24.92 -16.72 -24.59
CA SER A 83 24.65 -17.38 -23.33
C SER A 83 23.19 -17.87 -23.33
N HIS A 84 22.96 -19.11 -22.94
CA HIS A 84 21.63 -19.68 -22.79
C HIS A 84 20.90 -19.23 -21.50
N GLY A 85 21.44 -18.25 -20.79
CA GLY A 85 20.93 -17.82 -19.49
C GLY A 85 21.72 -18.41 -18.31
N SER A 86 21.25 -18.13 -17.12
CA SER A 86 21.85 -18.64 -15.88
C SER A 86 20.76 -19.19 -14.97
N HIS A 87 20.71 -20.51 -14.85
CA HIS A 87 19.75 -21.18 -13.97
C HIS A 87 19.82 -20.68 -12.50
N LYS A 88 21.02 -20.32 -12.02
CA LYS A 88 21.18 -19.72 -10.69
C LYS A 88 20.49 -18.38 -10.58
N LEU A 89 20.57 -17.52 -11.59
CA LEU A 89 19.85 -16.25 -11.61
C LEU A 89 18.34 -16.46 -11.67
N GLU A 90 17.88 -17.42 -12.47
CA GLU A 90 16.46 -17.77 -12.57
C GLU A 90 15.87 -18.16 -11.19
N ILE A 91 16.56 -19.02 -10.45
CA ILE A 91 16.18 -19.39 -9.11
C ILE A 91 16.12 -18.16 -8.19
N VAL A 92 17.13 -17.31 -8.19
CA VAL A 92 17.20 -16.14 -7.30
C VAL A 92 16.07 -15.18 -7.57
N TRP A 93 15.81 -14.79 -8.80
CA TRP A 93 14.75 -13.80 -9.08
C TRP A 93 13.34 -14.38 -8.98
N THR A 94 13.18 -15.71 -8.89
CA THR A 94 11.89 -16.34 -8.58
C THR A 94 11.68 -16.46 -7.07
N ILE A 95 12.69 -16.98 -6.35
CA ILE A 95 12.56 -17.28 -4.93
C ILE A 95 12.52 -16.00 -4.09
N VAL A 96 13.39 -15.01 -4.36
CA VAL A 96 13.46 -13.79 -3.56
C VAL A 96 12.14 -13.01 -3.57
N PRO A 97 11.52 -12.69 -4.72
CA PRO A 97 10.21 -12.05 -4.73
C PRO A 97 9.10 -12.88 -4.09
N SER A 98 9.13 -14.22 -4.27
CA SER A 98 8.13 -15.11 -3.66
C SER A 98 8.19 -15.04 -2.13
N PHE A 99 9.36 -15.06 -1.54
CA PHE A 99 9.53 -14.89 -0.09
C PHE A 99 9.05 -13.51 0.39
N ILE A 100 9.35 -12.45 -0.35
CA ILE A 100 8.89 -11.10 -0.04
C ILE A 100 7.37 -11.03 -0.06
N LEU A 101 6.71 -11.61 -1.07
CA LEU A 101 5.25 -11.64 -1.16
C LEU A 101 4.61 -12.42 -0.01
N VAL A 102 5.16 -13.58 0.36
CA VAL A 102 4.69 -14.36 1.51
C VAL A 102 4.85 -13.55 2.79
N PHE A 103 6.00 -12.91 3.00
CA PHE A 103 6.26 -12.07 4.16
C PHE A 103 5.26 -10.90 4.27
N ILE A 104 5.01 -10.16 3.17
CA ILE A 104 4.02 -9.08 3.13
C ILE A 104 2.63 -9.63 3.43
N SER A 105 2.25 -10.76 2.83
CA SER A 105 0.94 -11.38 3.04
C SER A 105 0.71 -11.77 4.50
N LEU A 106 1.71 -12.32 5.17
CA LEU A 106 1.63 -12.66 6.59
C LEU A 106 1.59 -11.41 7.48
N SER A 107 2.37 -10.38 7.16
CA SER A 107 2.46 -9.14 7.94
C SER A 107 1.15 -8.34 7.99
N GLN A 108 0.28 -8.50 6.99
CA GLN A 108 -1.01 -7.78 6.95
C GLN A 108 -2.17 -8.54 7.63
N LEU A 109 -1.98 -9.83 7.99
CA LEU A 109 -3.07 -10.65 8.54
C LEU A 109 -3.63 -10.09 9.85
N ASP A 110 -2.79 -9.60 10.76
CA ASP A 110 -3.23 -9.05 12.04
C ASP A 110 -4.07 -7.78 11.85
N VAL A 111 -3.62 -6.88 10.99
CA VAL A 111 -4.35 -5.64 10.66
C VAL A 111 -5.70 -5.96 9.99
N LEU A 112 -5.69 -6.92 9.06
CA LEU A 112 -6.92 -7.37 8.41
C LEU A 112 -7.89 -8.02 9.40
N ALA A 113 -7.36 -8.80 10.36
CA ALA A 113 -8.17 -9.44 11.38
C ALA A 113 -8.82 -8.42 12.33
N GLU A 114 -8.11 -7.36 12.73
CA GLU A 114 -8.67 -6.28 13.55
C GLU A 114 -9.86 -5.56 12.89
N ILE A 115 -9.88 -5.50 11.55
CA ILE A 115 -10.93 -4.81 10.81
C ILE A 115 -12.11 -5.74 10.47
N ARG A 116 -11.85 -7.02 10.21
CA ARG A 116 -12.86 -7.94 9.65
C ARG A 116 -13.39 -8.98 10.61
N VAL A 117 -12.60 -9.36 11.62
CA VAL A 117 -12.98 -10.44 12.52
C VAL A 117 -13.72 -9.89 13.73
N ILE A 118 -15.01 -10.15 13.82
CA ILE A 118 -15.90 -9.60 14.86
C ILE A 118 -15.36 -9.92 16.28
N SER A 119 -14.78 -11.09 16.51
CA SER A 119 -14.18 -11.46 17.80
C SER A 119 -12.96 -10.60 18.20
N LYS A 120 -12.37 -9.87 17.24
CA LYS A 120 -11.26 -8.93 17.49
C LYS A 120 -11.75 -7.51 17.75
N PHE A 121 -13.03 -7.23 17.55
CA PHE A 121 -13.57 -5.91 17.79
C PHE A 121 -13.53 -5.58 19.30
N PRO A 122 -13.24 -4.32 19.66
CA PRO A 122 -13.28 -3.92 21.06
C PRO A 122 -14.66 -4.19 21.68
N GLU A 123 -14.70 -4.78 22.88
CA GLU A 123 -15.95 -5.11 23.58
C GLU A 123 -16.89 -3.91 23.78
N LYS A 124 -16.32 -2.70 23.87
CA LYS A 124 -17.07 -1.45 24.02
C LYS A 124 -17.44 -0.77 22.70
N ALA A 125 -17.19 -1.43 21.57
CA ALA A 125 -17.53 -0.87 20.27
C ALA A 125 -19.05 -0.94 20.04
N THR A 126 -19.65 0.20 19.72
CA THR A 126 -21.09 0.33 19.48
C THR A 126 -21.36 0.37 17.98
N LYS A 127 -22.38 -0.36 17.53
CA LYS A 127 -22.91 -0.24 16.17
C LYS A 127 -23.63 1.09 16.04
N ILE A 128 -23.07 2.00 15.24
CA ILE A 128 -23.62 3.36 15.13
C ILE A 128 -24.35 3.62 13.81
N ALA A 129 -23.95 2.96 12.74
CA ALA A 129 -24.50 3.23 11.42
C ALA A 129 -24.48 1.99 10.53
N GLU A 130 -25.37 1.97 9.55
CA GLU A 130 -25.35 1.08 8.39
C GLU A 130 -25.06 1.90 7.14
N VAL A 131 -24.13 1.42 6.32
CA VAL A 131 -23.74 2.05 5.06
C VAL A 131 -24.10 1.12 3.93
N THR A 132 -24.98 1.58 3.03
CA THR A 132 -25.38 0.88 1.81
C THR A 132 -24.74 1.53 0.61
N ALA A 133 -23.96 0.75 -0.15
CA ALA A 133 -23.37 1.20 -1.39
C ALA A 133 -24.38 1.13 -2.54
N ARG A 134 -24.56 2.24 -3.25
CA ARG A 134 -25.33 2.31 -4.50
C ARG A 134 -24.48 3.00 -5.59
N GLN A 135 -24.80 2.77 -6.83
CA GLN A 135 -24.24 3.58 -7.92
C GLN A 135 -24.87 4.97 -7.87
N PHE A 136 -24.17 5.87 -7.59
CA PHE A 136 -22.95 6.56 -7.34
C PHE A 136 -23.02 7.29 -5.99
N GLU A 137 -23.60 6.69 -4.98
CA GLU A 137 -23.79 7.27 -3.65
C GLU A 137 -23.58 6.26 -2.54
N TRP A 138 -23.19 6.76 -1.37
CA TRP A 138 -23.18 6.02 -0.12
C TRP A 138 -24.38 6.47 0.72
N ARG A 139 -25.32 5.58 1.01
CA ARG A 139 -26.41 5.83 1.93
C ARG A 139 -26.02 5.41 3.33
N ILE A 140 -26.07 6.34 4.26
CA ILE A 140 -25.73 6.12 5.66
C ILE A 140 -27.00 6.23 6.49
N ARG A 141 -27.34 5.17 7.22
CA ARG A 141 -28.48 5.10 8.12
C ARG A 141 -27.97 5.07 9.56
N TYR A 142 -28.47 5.95 10.38
CA TYR A 142 -28.27 5.97 11.84
C TYR A 142 -29.56 5.61 12.53
N PRO A 143 -29.54 4.82 13.64
CA PRO A 143 -30.70 4.55 14.42
C PRO A 143 -31.21 5.85 15.10
N LYS A 144 -32.48 5.91 15.36
CA LYS A 144 -33.07 7.00 16.18
C LYS A 144 -32.30 7.14 17.50
N PRO A 145 -32.04 8.36 17.98
CA PRO A 145 -31.38 8.58 19.28
C PRO A 145 -31.99 7.77 20.41
N GLY A 146 -31.18 6.98 21.11
CA GLY A 146 -31.60 6.12 22.20
C GLY A 146 -32.08 4.72 21.80
N THR A 147 -32.01 4.37 20.51
CA THR A 147 -32.32 3.01 20.01
C THR A 147 -31.07 2.33 19.44
N GLU A 148 -31.10 1.01 19.38
CA GLU A 148 -30.02 0.23 18.73
C GLU A 148 -30.27 0.10 17.22
N LEU A 149 -29.20 -0.07 16.48
CA LEU A 149 -29.24 -0.30 15.03
C LEU A 149 -29.79 -1.70 14.76
N THR A 150 -30.97 -1.76 14.15
CA THR A 150 -31.65 -3.01 13.75
C THR A 150 -31.39 -3.31 12.27
N THR A 151 -31.65 -4.57 11.85
CA THR A 151 -31.51 -4.96 10.43
C THR A 151 -32.58 -4.29 9.55
N GLU A 152 -33.74 -3.98 10.10
CA GLU A 152 -34.85 -3.31 9.42
C GLU A 152 -34.82 -1.81 9.67
N GLU A 153 -35.32 -1.04 8.69
CA GLU A 153 -35.49 0.41 8.83
C GLU A 153 -36.64 0.71 9.79
N ASN A 154 -36.38 1.57 10.77
CA ASN A 154 -37.37 1.98 11.73
C ASN A 154 -37.88 3.40 11.45
N PRO A 155 -39.14 3.69 11.77
CA PRO A 155 -39.64 5.07 11.72
C PRO A 155 -38.85 5.97 12.67
N GLY A 156 -38.18 6.96 12.12
CA GLY A 156 -37.35 7.90 12.86
C GLY A 156 -35.86 7.66 12.77
N ASP A 157 -35.40 6.66 11.98
CA ASP A 157 -33.99 6.53 11.58
C ASP A 157 -33.58 7.75 10.73
N LEU A 158 -32.34 8.17 10.92
CA LEU A 158 -31.77 9.31 10.19
C LEU A 158 -30.96 8.81 8.99
N PHE A 159 -31.18 9.43 7.84
CA PHE A 159 -30.50 9.07 6.58
C PHE A 159 -29.66 10.24 6.09
N PHE A 160 -28.42 9.91 5.69
CA PHE A 160 -27.49 10.83 5.05
C PHE A 160 -26.97 10.23 3.76
N VAL A 161 -26.57 11.09 2.83
CA VAL A 161 -25.98 10.67 1.56
C VAL A 161 -24.56 11.22 1.49
N ASN A 162 -23.58 10.33 1.28
CA ASN A 162 -22.15 10.64 1.17
C ASN A 162 -21.53 11.34 2.42
N GLU A 163 -22.24 11.45 3.51
CA GLU A 163 -21.75 12.06 4.76
C GLU A 163 -21.80 11.06 5.91
N LEU A 164 -20.64 10.63 6.39
CA LEU A 164 -20.49 9.74 7.53
C LEU A 164 -20.06 10.53 8.76
N HIS A 165 -20.90 10.59 9.77
CA HIS A 165 -20.63 11.24 11.06
C HIS A 165 -20.26 10.19 12.11
N VAL A 166 -19.07 10.28 12.67
CA VAL A 166 -18.59 9.36 13.70
C VAL A 166 -18.14 10.11 14.94
N PRO A 167 -18.45 9.61 16.15
CA PRO A 167 -17.95 10.19 17.38
C PRO A 167 -16.45 9.96 17.51
N THR A 168 -15.73 10.93 18.06
CA THR A 168 -14.31 10.81 18.37
C THR A 168 -14.10 10.13 19.73
N GLY A 169 -12.91 9.54 19.93
CA GLY A 169 -12.46 9.03 21.23
C GLY A 169 -13.04 7.68 21.65
N ARG A 170 -13.87 7.03 20.85
CA ARG A 170 -14.40 5.68 21.11
C ARG A 170 -14.43 4.79 19.88
N PRO A 171 -14.25 3.47 20.03
CA PRO A 171 -14.40 2.54 18.94
C PRO A 171 -15.86 2.44 18.49
N VAL A 172 -16.08 2.40 17.18
CA VAL A 172 -17.41 2.27 16.58
C VAL A 172 -17.41 1.15 15.54
N ILE A 173 -18.57 0.54 15.35
CA ILE A 173 -18.80 -0.48 14.31
C ILE A 173 -19.77 0.12 13.29
N ILE A 174 -19.42 -0.01 12.03
CA ILE A 174 -20.23 0.37 10.88
C ILE A 174 -20.59 -0.90 10.12
N ASN A 175 -21.85 -1.15 9.90
CA ASN A 175 -22.32 -2.25 9.08
C ASN A 175 -22.26 -1.84 7.60
N LEU A 176 -21.61 -2.64 6.78
CA LEU A 176 -21.63 -2.48 5.32
C LEU A 176 -22.67 -3.43 4.70
N ARG A 177 -23.48 -2.90 3.78
CA ARG A 177 -24.56 -3.64 3.10
C ARG A 177 -24.48 -3.46 1.57
#